data_53855368bdbe557b70785356370e9edb
#
_entry.id   53855368bdbe557b70785356370e9edb
#
_cell.length_a   1.000
_cell.length_b   1.000
_cell.length_c   1.000
_cell.angle_alpha   90.00
_cell.angle_beta   90.00
_cell.angle_gamma   90.00
#
_symmetry.space_group_name_H-M   'P 1'
#
loop_
_entity.id
_entity.type
_entity.pdbx_description
1 polymer ?
#
loop_
_entity_poly.entity_id
_entity_poly.type
_entity_poly.pdbx_seq_one_letter_code
_entity_poly.pdbx_strand_id
1 'polypeptide(L)'
;MDKKIILVTGATDGVGKAAAKALAEQSHKVIIHGRNEAKAKAVIEELEAQNALADFEYIIADLLSFKAIQSMAQEFVKRFDHLDVLINNAGAVFSNERVLTVDGEEQTFQLNVFAPFLLTYLLLPSLQKSDSSRVVIEASAAHGAARKPDFSDMRSDKVYAAQSNYSLSKLYAIWMGQHFARYLLENSINNVTVNITHPGTVASSFGQGTKKGFVNDLIYNVVGPIIATSPEEGAKSEVFLATSPSVEGVSGKYYSNKCEEDKPNQKYYSAENEKKLWDYCMKVCDPFL
;
A
#
# COMPACT_ATOMS: atom_id res chain seq x y z
N MET A 1 -2.08 -3.72 -25.47
CA MET A 1 -2.60 -4.20 -24.15
C MET A 1 -3.95 -3.55 -23.96
N ASP A 2 -4.90 -4.26 -23.37
CA ASP A 2 -6.21 -3.68 -23.08
C ASP A 2 -6.09 -2.61 -22.01
N LYS A 3 -6.90 -1.56 -22.12
CA LYS A 3 -6.93 -0.44 -21.19
C LYS A 3 -7.46 -0.91 -19.84
N LYS A 4 -6.64 -0.84 -18.80
CA LYS A 4 -6.97 -1.24 -17.44
C LYS A 4 -7.51 -0.07 -16.62
N ILE A 5 -8.37 -0.35 -15.64
CA ILE A 5 -8.77 0.57 -14.58
C ILE A 5 -7.91 0.26 -13.36
N ILE A 6 -7.11 1.24 -12.94
CA ILE A 6 -6.10 1.08 -11.89
C ILE A 6 -6.31 2.11 -10.80
N LEU A 7 -6.49 1.68 -9.56
CA LEU A 7 -6.56 2.55 -8.39
C LEU A 7 -5.22 2.52 -7.64
N VAL A 8 -4.63 3.71 -7.44
CA VAL A 8 -3.37 3.87 -6.70
C VAL A 8 -3.60 4.69 -5.44
N THR A 9 -3.40 4.09 -4.27
CA THR A 9 -3.54 4.81 -3.00
C THR A 9 -2.29 5.65 -2.70
N GLY A 10 -2.49 6.86 -2.12
CA GLY A 10 -1.37 7.77 -1.83
C GLY A 10 -0.67 8.32 -3.06
N ALA A 11 -1.37 8.45 -4.18
CA ALA A 11 -0.81 8.81 -5.48
C ALA A 11 -0.66 10.33 -5.72
N THR A 12 -0.79 11.15 -4.68
CA THR A 12 -0.58 12.61 -4.80
C THR A 12 0.85 13.04 -4.54
N ASP A 13 1.78 12.10 -4.29
CA ASP A 13 3.20 12.39 -4.02
C ASP A 13 4.07 11.14 -4.19
N GLY A 14 5.39 11.31 -4.26
CA GLY A 14 6.40 10.26 -4.18
C GLY A 14 6.19 9.09 -5.15
N VAL A 15 6.36 7.87 -4.63
CA VAL A 15 6.29 6.61 -5.40
C VAL A 15 4.93 6.45 -6.07
N GLY A 16 3.83 6.67 -5.33
CA GLY A 16 2.48 6.52 -5.88
C GLY A 16 2.17 7.48 -7.02
N LYS A 17 2.65 8.73 -6.97
CA LYS A 17 2.52 9.68 -8.09
C LYS A 17 3.34 9.22 -9.30
N ALA A 18 4.55 8.73 -9.08
CA ALA A 18 5.41 8.20 -10.14
C ALA A 18 4.81 6.93 -10.77
N ALA A 19 4.23 6.03 -9.96
CA ALA A 19 3.51 4.86 -10.46
C ALA A 19 2.29 5.26 -11.29
N ALA A 20 1.47 6.20 -10.80
CA ALA A 20 0.32 6.72 -11.53
C ALA A 20 0.70 7.29 -12.89
N LYS A 21 1.78 8.10 -12.95
CA LYS A 21 2.34 8.63 -14.20
C LYS A 21 2.72 7.51 -15.17
N ALA A 22 3.54 6.56 -14.72
CA ALA A 22 4.05 5.48 -15.57
C ALA A 22 2.93 4.57 -16.09
N LEU A 23 1.87 4.34 -15.32
CA LEU A 23 0.71 3.56 -15.72
C LEU A 23 -0.16 4.31 -16.75
N ALA A 24 -0.31 5.63 -16.62
CA ALA A 24 -1.02 6.44 -17.59
C ALA A 24 -0.25 6.56 -18.93
N GLU A 25 1.09 6.58 -18.89
CA GLU A 25 1.94 6.49 -20.08
C GLU A 25 1.76 5.16 -20.84
N GLN A 26 1.30 4.10 -20.18
CA GLN A 26 0.89 2.83 -20.78
C GLN A 26 -0.57 2.85 -21.29
N SER A 27 -1.22 4.01 -21.30
CA SER A 27 -2.61 4.22 -21.78
C SER A 27 -3.68 3.58 -20.87
N HIS A 28 -3.40 3.35 -19.61
CA HIS A 28 -4.39 2.89 -18.63
C HIS A 28 -5.21 4.05 -18.06
N LYS A 29 -6.43 3.76 -17.56
CA LYS A 29 -7.20 4.69 -16.73
C LYS A 29 -6.68 4.59 -15.30
N VAL A 30 -6.16 5.69 -14.75
CA VAL A 30 -5.57 5.72 -13.42
C VAL A 30 -6.40 6.60 -12.48
N ILE A 31 -6.83 6.01 -11.37
CA ILE A 31 -7.58 6.69 -10.32
C ILE A 31 -6.61 7.04 -9.20
N ILE A 32 -6.36 8.32 -9.05
CA ILE A 32 -5.46 8.87 -8.02
C ILE A 32 -6.23 8.99 -6.70
N HIS A 33 -5.79 8.26 -5.67
CA HIS A 33 -6.31 8.48 -4.34
C HIS A 33 -5.38 9.38 -3.52
N GLY A 34 -5.99 10.28 -2.76
CA GLY A 34 -5.34 11.17 -1.79
C GLY A 34 -6.31 11.66 -0.71
N ARG A 35 -5.81 12.39 0.28
CA ARG A 35 -6.61 12.98 1.36
C ARG A 35 -7.09 14.41 1.05
N ASN A 36 -6.44 15.07 0.11
CA ASN A 36 -6.68 16.47 -0.23
C ASN A 36 -7.05 16.59 -1.70
N GLU A 37 -8.29 17.05 -1.96
CA GLU A 37 -8.84 17.15 -3.29
C GLU A 37 -8.07 18.17 -4.17
N ALA A 38 -7.70 19.32 -3.60
CA ALA A 38 -6.95 20.33 -4.34
C ALA A 38 -5.58 19.80 -4.78
N LYS A 39 -4.90 19.02 -3.91
CA LYS A 39 -3.63 18.38 -4.26
C LYS A 39 -3.82 17.30 -5.33
N ALA A 40 -4.89 16.51 -5.26
CA ALA A 40 -5.17 15.50 -6.27
C ALA A 40 -5.44 16.13 -7.65
N LYS A 41 -6.25 17.18 -7.71
CA LYS A 41 -6.51 17.94 -8.94
C LYS A 41 -5.24 18.55 -9.52
N ALA A 42 -4.42 19.21 -8.71
CA ALA A 42 -3.16 19.80 -9.16
C ALA A 42 -2.18 18.75 -9.72
N VAL A 43 -2.14 17.56 -9.13
CA VAL A 43 -1.32 16.45 -9.64
C VAL A 43 -1.86 15.95 -10.99
N ILE A 44 -3.17 15.84 -11.15
CA ILE A 44 -3.77 15.44 -12.43
C ILE A 44 -3.44 16.49 -13.50
N GLU A 45 -3.68 17.77 -13.24
CA GLU A 45 -3.34 18.87 -14.16
C GLU A 45 -1.87 18.84 -14.59
N GLU A 46 -0.96 18.60 -13.62
CA GLU A 46 0.48 18.49 -13.90
C GLU A 46 0.81 17.29 -14.80
N LEU A 47 0.19 16.13 -14.55
CA LEU A 47 0.46 14.91 -15.31
C LEU A 47 -0.18 14.94 -16.71
N GLU A 48 -1.38 15.49 -16.85
CA GLU A 48 -2.06 15.69 -18.14
C GLU A 48 -1.33 16.69 -19.02
N ALA A 49 -0.72 17.72 -18.43
CA ALA A 49 0.14 18.66 -19.18
C ALA A 49 1.38 17.98 -19.80
N GLN A 50 1.84 16.86 -19.21
CA GLN A 50 2.96 16.07 -19.72
C GLN A 50 2.51 15.00 -20.72
N ASN A 51 1.27 14.53 -20.65
CA ASN A 51 0.67 13.52 -21.52
C ASN A 51 -0.82 13.81 -21.74
N ALA A 52 -1.15 14.48 -22.82
CA ALA A 52 -2.52 14.88 -23.16
C ALA A 52 -3.48 13.68 -23.44
N LEU A 53 -2.94 12.47 -23.60
CA LEU A 53 -3.73 11.24 -23.80
C LEU A 53 -3.95 10.47 -22.49
N ALA A 54 -3.41 10.95 -21.37
CA ALA A 54 -3.59 10.32 -20.08
C ALA A 54 -5.06 10.39 -19.64
N ASP A 55 -5.54 9.32 -19.00
CA ASP A 55 -6.91 9.22 -18.49
C ASP A 55 -6.84 9.10 -16.97
N PHE A 56 -6.94 10.24 -16.30
CA PHE A 56 -6.92 10.33 -14.86
C PHE A 56 -8.29 10.64 -14.28
N GLU A 57 -8.55 10.03 -13.15
CA GLU A 57 -9.61 10.42 -12.22
C GLU A 57 -9.06 10.48 -10.79
N TYR A 58 -9.83 10.97 -9.85
CA TYR A 58 -9.45 10.94 -8.43
C TYR A 58 -10.59 10.48 -7.54
N ILE A 59 -10.19 9.99 -6.37
CA ILE A 59 -11.07 9.64 -5.27
C ILE A 59 -10.42 10.09 -3.96
N ILE A 60 -11.21 10.66 -3.04
CA ILE A 60 -10.69 11.28 -1.82
C ILE A 60 -11.16 10.50 -0.60
N ALA A 61 -10.19 10.09 0.24
CA ALA A 61 -10.49 9.49 1.54
C ALA A 61 -9.33 9.71 2.52
N ASP A 62 -9.61 9.72 3.81
CA ASP A 62 -8.58 9.55 4.84
C ASP A 62 -8.51 8.09 5.25
N LEU A 63 -7.40 7.43 4.93
CA LEU A 63 -7.17 6.01 5.28
C LEU A 63 -6.94 5.78 6.80
N LEU A 64 -6.88 6.84 7.59
CA LEU A 64 -6.91 6.78 9.06
C LEU A 64 -8.35 6.73 9.61
N SER A 65 -9.36 6.49 8.75
CA SER A 65 -10.76 6.26 9.13
C SER A 65 -11.34 5.10 8.33
N PHE A 66 -11.72 4.02 9.00
CA PHE A 66 -12.38 2.87 8.36
C PHE A 66 -13.68 3.28 7.67
N LYS A 67 -14.44 4.21 8.27
CA LYS A 67 -15.65 4.74 7.64
C LYS A 67 -15.36 5.49 6.34
N ALA A 68 -14.26 6.24 6.28
CA ALA A 68 -13.85 6.92 5.05
C ALA A 68 -13.41 5.92 3.97
N ILE A 69 -12.71 4.84 4.35
CA ILE A 69 -12.34 3.74 3.44
C ILE A 69 -13.60 3.05 2.89
N GLN A 70 -14.57 2.75 3.75
CA GLN A 70 -15.85 2.16 3.32
C GLN A 70 -16.58 3.08 2.33
N SER A 71 -16.65 4.38 2.63
CA SER A 71 -17.28 5.38 1.74
C SER A 71 -16.54 5.48 0.40
N MET A 72 -15.21 5.44 0.42
CA MET A 72 -14.36 5.42 -0.78
C MET A 72 -14.64 4.20 -1.65
N ALA A 73 -14.73 3.01 -1.06
CA ALA A 73 -15.04 1.78 -1.80
C ALA A 73 -16.45 1.84 -2.41
N GLN A 74 -17.43 2.36 -1.66
CA GLN A 74 -18.79 2.56 -2.17
C GLN A 74 -18.84 3.57 -3.32
N GLU A 75 -18.07 4.67 -3.24
CA GLU A 75 -17.94 5.64 -4.32
C GLU A 75 -17.31 5.00 -5.56
N PHE A 76 -16.25 4.22 -5.36
CA PHE A 76 -15.58 3.49 -6.47
C PHE A 76 -16.60 2.60 -7.21
N VAL A 77 -17.33 1.76 -6.50
CA VAL A 77 -18.31 0.83 -7.09
C VAL A 77 -19.44 1.55 -7.85
N LYS A 78 -19.80 2.78 -7.44
CA LYS A 78 -20.81 3.60 -8.15
C LYS A 78 -20.28 4.22 -9.44
N ARG A 79 -18.97 4.49 -9.51
CA ARG A 79 -18.35 5.21 -10.64
C ARG A 79 -17.74 4.29 -11.69
N PHE A 80 -17.30 3.09 -11.29
CA PHE A 80 -16.54 2.19 -12.12
C PHE A 80 -17.15 0.78 -12.11
N ASP A 81 -17.23 0.16 -13.30
CA ASP A 81 -17.85 -1.15 -13.46
C ASP A 81 -17.02 -2.29 -12.86
N HIS A 82 -15.70 -2.17 -12.94
CA HIS A 82 -14.72 -3.17 -12.44
C HIS A 82 -13.43 -2.49 -11.99
N LEU A 83 -12.54 -3.27 -11.42
CA LEU A 83 -11.17 -2.86 -11.07
C LEU A 83 -10.18 -3.91 -11.57
N ASP A 84 -9.22 -3.51 -12.39
CA ASP A 84 -8.18 -4.43 -12.88
C ASP A 84 -6.98 -4.48 -11.94
N VAL A 85 -6.61 -3.34 -11.36
CA VAL A 85 -5.45 -3.28 -10.45
C VAL A 85 -5.72 -2.36 -9.27
N LEU A 86 -5.48 -2.87 -8.07
CA LEU A 86 -5.40 -2.10 -6.83
C LEU A 86 -3.96 -2.02 -6.37
N ILE A 87 -3.39 -0.82 -6.32
CA ILE A 87 -2.06 -0.56 -5.74
C ILE A 87 -2.24 0.09 -4.37
N ASN A 88 -2.03 -0.70 -3.32
CA ASN A 88 -1.97 -0.24 -1.93
C ASN A 88 -0.57 0.33 -1.64
N ASN A 89 -0.30 1.54 -2.16
CA ASN A 89 0.96 2.25 -2.01
C ASN A 89 0.98 3.16 -0.77
N ALA A 90 -0.18 3.67 -0.34
CA ALA A 90 -0.23 4.58 0.80
C ALA A 90 0.39 3.99 2.07
N GLY A 91 1.34 4.69 2.64
CA GLY A 91 2.00 4.31 3.88
C GLY A 91 2.76 5.46 4.50
N ALA A 92 3.07 5.39 5.79
CA ALA A 92 3.86 6.41 6.48
C ALA A 92 4.58 5.88 7.72
N VAL A 93 5.63 6.61 8.11
CA VAL A 93 6.18 6.61 9.47
C VAL A 93 5.63 7.85 10.17
N PHE A 94 5.04 7.67 11.34
CA PHE A 94 4.51 8.78 12.13
C PHE A 94 5.51 9.28 13.20
N SER A 95 5.06 10.22 14.04
CA SER A 95 5.89 10.79 15.12
C SER A 95 6.24 9.78 16.21
N ASN A 96 7.19 10.16 17.09
CA ASN A 96 7.52 9.35 18.26
C ASN A 96 6.44 9.41 19.36
N GLU A 97 5.39 10.16 19.17
CA GLU A 97 4.22 10.16 20.04
C GLU A 97 3.21 9.15 19.49
N ARG A 98 2.76 8.24 20.35
CA ARG A 98 1.71 7.28 20.01
C ARG A 98 0.37 8.00 19.87
N VAL A 99 -0.25 7.86 18.72
CA VAL A 99 -1.57 8.43 18.43
C VAL A 99 -2.52 7.33 18.01
N LEU A 100 -3.73 7.32 18.57
CA LEU A 100 -4.82 6.48 18.10
C LEU A 100 -5.65 7.25 17.06
N THR A 101 -6.14 6.53 16.09
CA THR A 101 -7.08 7.06 15.11
C THR A 101 -8.47 7.20 15.70
N VAL A 102 -9.41 7.73 14.92
CA VAL A 102 -10.84 7.80 15.30
C VAL A 102 -11.46 6.43 15.52
N ASP A 103 -10.87 5.38 14.96
CA ASP A 103 -11.30 3.98 15.10
C ASP A 103 -10.67 3.29 16.31
N GLY A 104 -9.78 3.98 17.05
CA GLY A 104 -9.13 3.47 18.26
C GLY A 104 -7.91 2.58 17.99
N GLU A 105 -7.42 2.52 16.75
CA GLU A 105 -6.22 1.76 16.39
C GLU A 105 -4.97 2.66 16.32
N GLU A 106 -3.78 2.10 16.49
CA GLU A 106 -2.53 2.85 16.34
C GLU A 106 -2.34 3.24 14.87
N GLN A 107 -2.07 4.53 14.62
CA GLN A 107 -2.11 5.13 13.28
C GLN A 107 -1.17 4.48 12.26
N THR A 108 0.00 3.95 12.68
CA THR A 108 0.93 3.27 11.77
C THR A 108 0.37 1.95 11.29
N PHE A 109 -0.20 1.16 12.21
CA PHE A 109 -0.84 -0.10 11.85
C PHE A 109 -2.13 0.15 11.05
N GLN A 110 -2.92 1.16 11.41
CA GLN A 110 -4.13 1.46 10.65
C GLN A 110 -3.79 1.82 9.22
N LEU A 111 -2.86 2.75 8.98
CA LEU A 111 -2.53 3.16 7.61
C LEU A 111 -1.83 2.06 6.81
N ASN A 112 -0.84 1.36 7.42
CA ASN A 112 0.04 0.47 6.68
C ASN A 112 -0.48 -0.98 6.59
N VAL A 113 -1.45 -1.36 7.43
CA VAL A 113 -1.95 -2.76 7.51
C VAL A 113 -3.47 -2.83 7.35
N PHE A 114 -4.22 -2.14 8.24
CA PHE A 114 -5.67 -2.31 8.28
C PHE A 114 -6.38 -1.60 7.13
N ALA A 115 -5.87 -0.45 6.68
CA ALA A 115 -6.43 0.27 5.53
C ALA A 115 -6.27 -0.53 4.23
N PRO A 116 -5.08 -1.03 3.83
CA PRO A 116 -4.96 -1.88 2.65
C PRO A 116 -5.74 -3.19 2.78
N PHE A 117 -5.84 -3.77 3.99
CA PHE A 117 -6.69 -4.93 4.24
C PHE A 117 -8.16 -4.63 3.93
N LEU A 118 -8.73 -3.61 4.59
CA LEU A 118 -10.15 -3.25 4.44
C LEU A 118 -10.48 -2.84 3.00
N LEU A 119 -9.65 -1.99 2.39
CA LEU A 119 -9.87 -1.54 1.03
C LEU A 119 -9.84 -2.70 0.02
N THR A 120 -8.87 -3.61 0.16
CA THR A 120 -8.78 -4.80 -0.69
C THR A 120 -10.02 -5.68 -0.54
N TYR A 121 -10.47 -5.90 0.70
CA TYR A 121 -11.65 -6.73 0.97
C TYR A 121 -12.93 -6.11 0.39
N LEU A 122 -13.14 -4.80 0.60
CA LEU A 122 -14.31 -4.07 0.08
C LEU A 122 -14.35 -3.97 -1.44
N LEU A 123 -13.19 -3.89 -2.10
CA LEU A 123 -13.09 -3.84 -3.57
C LEU A 123 -12.97 -5.21 -4.22
N LEU A 124 -12.92 -6.29 -3.46
CA LEU A 124 -12.82 -7.65 -4.00
C LEU A 124 -13.92 -7.98 -5.01
N PRO A 125 -15.20 -7.61 -4.79
CA PRO A 125 -16.25 -7.83 -5.81
C PRO A 125 -15.99 -7.08 -7.13
N SER A 126 -15.34 -5.91 -7.09
CA SER A 126 -14.98 -5.15 -8.30
C SER A 126 -13.76 -5.76 -9.01
N LEU A 127 -12.80 -6.27 -8.24
CA LEU A 127 -11.65 -7.02 -8.77
C LEU A 127 -12.09 -8.31 -9.46
N GLN A 128 -13.06 -9.03 -8.88
CA GLN A 128 -13.59 -10.28 -9.47
C GLN A 128 -14.35 -10.09 -10.79
N LYS A 129 -14.78 -8.86 -11.12
CA LYS A 129 -15.44 -8.57 -12.41
C LYS A 129 -14.45 -8.44 -13.57
N SER A 130 -13.17 -8.25 -13.31
CA SER A 130 -12.11 -8.29 -14.32
C SER A 130 -11.74 -9.75 -14.62
N ASP A 131 -11.38 -10.05 -15.87
CA ASP A 131 -10.94 -11.40 -16.26
C ASP A 131 -9.65 -11.81 -15.55
N SER A 132 -8.78 -10.84 -15.28
CA SER A 132 -7.52 -11.02 -14.55
C SER A 132 -7.15 -9.75 -13.81
N SER A 133 -7.33 -9.74 -12.50
CA SER A 133 -7.04 -8.57 -11.67
C SER A 133 -5.88 -8.81 -10.70
N ARG A 134 -5.28 -7.71 -10.25
CA ARG A 134 -4.08 -7.73 -9.43
C ARG A 134 -4.19 -6.77 -8.25
N VAL A 135 -3.77 -7.24 -7.09
CA VAL A 135 -3.56 -6.40 -5.90
C VAL A 135 -2.06 -6.33 -5.65
N VAL A 136 -1.54 -5.13 -5.58
CA VAL A 136 -0.14 -4.84 -5.24
C VAL A 136 -0.11 -4.16 -3.87
N ILE A 137 0.70 -4.67 -2.95
CA ILE A 137 0.85 -4.12 -1.60
C ILE A 137 2.27 -3.61 -1.43
N GLU A 138 2.41 -2.32 -1.14
CA GLU A 138 3.72 -1.74 -0.84
C GLU A 138 4.14 -2.01 0.61
N ALA A 139 5.14 -2.86 0.77
CA ALA A 139 5.86 -3.08 2.02
C ALA A 139 7.07 -2.13 2.15
N SER A 140 8.15 -2.59 2.75
CA SER A 140 9.43 -1.87 2.85
C SER A 140 10.55 -2.85 3.22
N ALA A 141 11.76 -2.60 2.77
CA ALA A 141 12.95 -3.29 3.26
C ALA A 141 13.13 -3.17 4.80
N ALA A 142 12.52 -2.15 5.42
CA ALA A 142 12.50 -1.98 6.87
C ALA A 142 11.85 -3.17 7.63
N HIS A 143 11.05 -4.02 6.97
CA HIS A 143 10.51 -5.24 7.59
C HIS A 143 11.60 -6.15 8.14
N GLY A 144 12.82 -6.09 7.59
CA GLY A 144 13.98 -6.84 8.07
C GLY A 144 14.40 -6.49 9.51
N ALA A 145 14.10 -5.27 9.96
CA ALA A 145 14.36 -4.77 11.31
C ALA A 145 13.14 -4.87 12.26
N ALA A 146 12.09 -5.60 11.87
CA ALA A 146 10.90 -5.76 12.68
C ALA A 146 11.21 -6.40 14.04
N ARG A 147 10.60 -5.86 15.11
CA ARG A 147 10.62 -6.48 16.43
C ARG A 147 9.75 -7.74 16.47
N LYS A 148 9.90 -8.54 17.52
CA LYS A 148 9.01 -9.68 17.75
C LYS A 148 7.55 -9.19 17.86
N PRO A 149 6.61 -9.79 17.09
CA PRO A 149 5.19 -9.51 17.21
C PRO A 149 4.65 -9.79 18.63
N ASP A 150 3.81 -8.89 19.12
CA ASP A 150 3.00 -9.10 20.31
C ASP A 150 1.53 -8.87 19.96
N PHE A 151 0.80 -9.94 19.71
CA PHE A 151 -0.62 -9.88 19.35
C PHE A 151 -1.53 -9.52 20.55
N SER A 152 -0.99 -9.44 21.78
CA SER A 152 -1.70 -8.91 22.95
C SER A 152 -1.57 -7.38 23.07
N ASP A 153 -0.74 -6.76 22.21
CA ASP A 153 -0.45 -5.31 22.20
C ASP A 153 -0.45 -4.73 20.78
N MET A 154 -1.46 -5.09 19.99
CA MET A 154 -1.58 -4.64 18.60
C MET A 154 -1.75 -3.10 18.46
N ARG A 155 -2.21 -2.42 19.49
CA ARG A 155 -2.32 -0.96 19.55
C ARG A 155 -1.08 -0.27 20.13
N SER A 156 -0.04 -1.05 20.47
CA SER A 156 1.18 -0.54 21.08
C SER A 156 0.93 0.28 22.36
N ASP A 157 -0.01 -0.19 23.19
CA ASP A 157 -0.35 0.44 24.47
C ASP A 157 0.80 0.30 25.50
N LYS A 158 1.58 -0.79 25.41
CA LYS A 158 2.69 -1.11 26.32
C LYS A 158 4.03 -0.62 25.81
N VAL A 159 4.27 -0.76 24.50
CA VAL A 159 5.56 -0.43 23.86
C VAL A 159 5.33 0.25 22.55
N TYR A 160 5.73 1.51 22.47
CA TYR A 160 5.69 2.31 21.24
C TYR A 160 7.06 2.89 20.90
N ALA A 161 7.47 2.71 19.66
CA ALA A 161 8.57 3.44 19.03
C ALA A 161 8.28 3.53 17.54
N ALA A 162 8.21 4.73 16.99
CA ALA A 162 7.74 5.00 15.63
C ALA A 162 8.41 4.11 14.57
N GLN A 163 9.74 4.06 14.55
CA GLN A 163 10.48 3.24 13.58
C GLN A 163 10.28 1.73 13.79
N SER A 164 10.14 1.29 15.05
CA SER A 164 9.89 -0.12 15.36
C SER A 164 8.49 -0.54 14.93
N ASN A 165 7.47 0.32 15.17
CA ASN A 165 6.10 0.08 14.72
C ASN A 165 6.02 0.10 13.19
N TYR A 166 6.72 1.02 12.54
CA TYR A 166 6.80 1.03 11.08
C TYR A 166 7.40 -0.26 10.52
N SER A 167 8.55 -0.68 11.04
CA SER A 167 9.20 -1.92 10.59
C SER A 167 8.29 -3.13 10.79
N LEU A 168 7.60 -3.20 11.93
CA LEU A 168 6.63 -4.26 12.21
C LEU A 168 5.40 -4.20 11.30
N SER A 169 4.87 -2.99 11.04
CA SER A 169 3.73 -2.82 10.12
C SER A 169 4.06 -3.29 8.70
N LYS A 170 5.31 -3.09 8.25
CA LYS A 170 5.74 -3.55 6.93
C LYS A 170 5.97 -5.07 6.87
N LEU A 171 6.35 -5.69 7.97
CA LEU A 171 6.32 -7.16 8.09
C LEU A 171 4.88 -7.69 8.06
N TYR A 172 3.96 -7.04 8.77
CA TYR A 172 2.54 -7.38 8.77
C TYR A 172 1.89 -7.20 7.39
N ALA A 173 2.25 -6.16 6.63
CA ALA A 173 1.78 -5.98 5.27
C ALA A 173 2.17 -7.16 4.36
N ILE A 174 3.38 -7.71 4.53
CA ILE A 174 3.82 -8.91 3.80
C ILE A 174 2.98 -10.12 4.19
N TRP A 175 2.82 -10.41 5.48
CA TRP A 175 2.05 -11.55 5.94
C TRP A 175 0.56 -11.44 5.54
N MET A 176 -0.01 -10.24 5.65
CA MET A 176 -1.38 -9.97 5.24
C MET A 176 -1.57 -10.24 3.74
N GLY A 177 -0.66 -9.77 2.89
CA GLY A 177 -0.73 -10.01 1.45
C GLY A 177 -0.58 -11.49 1.09
N GLN A 178 0.32 -12.22 1.75
CA GLN A 178 0.49 -13.67 1.57
C GLN A 178 -0.75 -14.45 2.04
N HIS A 179 -1.36 -14.03 3.15
CA HIS A 179 -2.60 -14.62 3.62
C HIS A 179 -3.78 -14.34 2.67
N PHE A 180 -3.88 -13.11 2.15
CA PHE A 180 -4.89 -12.77 1.15
C PHE A 180 -4.80 -13.68 -0.09
N ALA A 181 -3.58 -13.91 -0.58
CA ALA A 181 -3.38 -14.81 -1.72
C ALA A 181 -3.90 -16.23 -1.45
N ARG A 182 -3.69 -16.76 -0.24
CA ARG A 182 -4.24 -18.07 0.16
C ARG A 182 -5.76 -18.02 0.36
N TYR A 183 -6.26 -16.97 1.01
CA TYR A 183 -7.70 -16.75 1.18
C TYR A 183 -8.44 -16.77 -0.16
N LEU A 184 -7.90 -16.12 -1.19
CA LEU A 184 -8.49 -16.14 -2.53
C LEU A 184 -8.53 -17.55 -3.10
N LEU A 185 -7.44 -18.30 -3.01
CA LEU A 185 -7.36 -19.68 -3.49
C LEU A 185 -8.34 -20.59 -2.74
N GLU A 186 -8.40 -20.51 -1.42
CA GLU A 186 -9.30 -21.30 -0.57
C GLU A 186 -10.78 -21.01 -0.83
N ASN A 187 -11.09 -19.79 -1.29
CA ASN A 187 -12.45 -19.39 -1.69
C ASN A 187 -12.71 -19.54 -3.20
N SER A 188 -11.83 -20.23 -3.93
CA SER A 188 -11.97 -20.47 -5.38
C SER A 188 -12.02 -19.18 -6.23
N ILE A 189 -11.38 -18.09 -5.75
CA ILE A 189 -11.25 -16.82 -6.46
C ILE A 189 -9.93 -16.89 -7.25
N ASN A 190 -9.99 -17.28 -8.50
CA ASN A 190 -8.81 -17.61 -9.29
C ASN A 190 -8.38 -16.48 -10.25
N ASN A 191 -9.22 -15.47 -10.44
CA ASN A 191 -8.96 -14.34 -11.34
C ASN A 191 -8.40 -13.09 -10.63
N VAL A 192 -8.12 -13.19 -9.34
CA VAL A 192 -7.49 -12.12 -8.54
C VAL A 192 -6.17 -12.62 -7.97
N THR A 193 -5.10 -11.88 -8.17
CA THR A 193 -3.79 -12.18 -7.58
C THR A 193 -3.37 -11.10 -6.59
N VAL A 194 -2.58 -11.45 -5.58
CA VAL A 194 -2.03 -10.51 -4.59
C VAL A 194 -0.54 -10.72 -4.51
N ASN A 195 0.23 -9.67 -4.78
CA ASN A 195 1.68 -9.69 -4.62
C ASN A 195 2.15 -8.47 -3.81
N ILE A 196 3.32 -8.60 -3.22
CA ILE A 196 3.88 -7.62 -2.31
C ILE A 196 5.22 -7.13 -2.87
N THR A 197 5.52 -5.85 -2.72
CA THR A 197 6.80 -5.28 -3.13
C THR A 197 7.33 -4.26 -2.14
N HIS A 198 8.56 -3.81 -2.36
CA HIS A 198 9.12 -2.65 -1.69
C HIS A 198 9.87 -1.74 -2.68
N PRO A 199 9.83 -0.42 -2.49
CA PRO A 199 10.38 0.56 -3.43
C PRO A 199 11.91 0.75 -3.30
N GLY A 200 12.58 -0.02 -2.44
CA GLY A 200 13.97 0.27 -2.06
C GLY A 200 14.07 1.42 -1.06
N THR A 201 15.18 2.14 -1.09
CA THR A 201 15.38 3.35 -0.28
C THR A 201 15.11 4.57 -1.15
N VAL A 202 13.91 5.16 -1.03
CA VAL A 202 13.45 6.27 -1.89
C VAL A 202 13.60 7.61 -1.18
N ALA A 203 14.13 8.62 -1.90
CA ALA A 203 14.07 10.02 -1.48
C ALA A 203 12.66 10.55 -1.71
N SER A 204 11.83 10.58 -0.67
CA SER A 204 10.47 11.11 -0.73
C SER A 204 10.20 12.01 0.48
N SER A 205 9.09 12.76 0.43
CA SER A 205 8.59 13.52 1.60
C SER A 205 8.14 12.62 2.76
N PHE A 206 8.42 11.33 2.69
CA PHE A 206 8.09 10.28 3.64
C PHE A 206 8.66 10.61 5.04
N GLY A 207 7.77 10.81 6.00
CA GLY A 207 8.16 11.18 7.37
C GLY A 207 8.53 12.67 7.55
N GLN A 208 8.24 13.56 6.59
CA GLN A 208 8.34 15.00 6.82
C GLN A 208 7.28 15.42 7.86
N GLY A 209 7.72 16.17 8.86
CA GLY A 209 6.86 16.59 10.00
C GLY A 209 7.11 15.82 11.30
N THR A 210 7.92 14.76 11.31
CA THR A 210 8.40 14.15 12.55
C THR A 210 9.61 14.90 13.08
N LYS A 211 9.60 15.32 14.37
CA LYS A 211 10.80 15.83 15.04
C LYS A 211 11.78 14.66 15.16
N LYS A 212 12.73 14.59 14.23
CA LYS A 212 13.80 13.58 14.21
C LYS A 212 14.91 14.03 15.16
N GLY A 213 15.46 13.12 15.96
CA GLY A 213 16.67 13.43 16.75
C GLY A 213 17.87 13.70 15.84
N PHE A 214 18.84 14.46 16.31
CA PHE A 214 20.01 14.97 15.54
C PHE A 214 20.73 13.91 14.68
N VAL A 215 20.84 12.67 15.14
CA VAL A 215 21.47 11.57 14.39
C VAL A 215 20.60 11.12 13.21
N ASN A 216 19.29 11.07 13.41
CA ASN A 216 18.34 10.74 12.34
C ASN A 216 18.27 11.87 11.29
N ASP A 217 18.32 13.14 11.73
CA ASP A 217 18.36 14.29 10.82
C ASP A 217 19.62 14.27 9.94
N LEU A 218 20.78 13.88 10.48
CA LEU A 218 22.01 13.74 9.71
C LEU A 218 21.91 12.59 8.68
N ILE A 219 21.39 11.45 9.09
CA ILE A 219 21.22 10.28 8.19
C ILE A 219 20.21 10.61 7.09
N TYR A 220 19.07 11.22 7.41
CA TYR A 220 18.03 11.51 6.42
C TYR A 220 18.34 12.72 5.53
N ASN A 221 19.02 13.75 6.05
CA ASN A 221 19.27 14.99 5.30
C ASN A 221 20.63 15.02 4.59
N VAL A 222 21.59 14.20 5.00
CA VAL A 222 22.94 14.20 4.42
C VAL A 222 23.27 12.90 3.70
N VAL A 223 22.99 11.76 4.31
CA VAL A 223 23.31 10.43 3.74
C VAL A 223 22.14 9.90 2.89
N GLY A 224 20.91 10.15 3.33
CA GLY A 224 19.70 9.72 2.63
C GLY A 224 19.64 10.16 1.17
N PRO A 225 19.84 11.45 0.84
CA PRO A 225 19.81 11.93 -0.55
C PRO A 225 20.91 11.34 -1.45
N ILE A 226 22.00 10.84 -0.86
CA ILE A 226 23.12 10.24 -1.63
C ILE A 226 22.85 8.77 -1.99
N ILE A 227 22.04 8.07 -1.17
CA ILE A 227 21.79 6.63 -1.31
C ILE A 227 20.37 6.37 -1.80
N ALA A 228 19.48 7.36 -1.70
CA ALA A 228 18.09 7.20 -2.05
C ALA A 228 17.87 7.20 -3.57
N THR A 229 17.09 6.24 -4.03
CA THR A 229 16.60 6.17 -5.41
C THR A 229 15.49 7.21 -5.64
N SER A 230 15.26 7.58 -6.91
CA SER A 230 14.16 8.48 -7.26
C SER A 230 12.78 7.82 -7.03
N PRO A 231 11.69 8.62 -6.92
CA PRO A 231 10.34 8.06 -6.89
C PRO A 231 10.01 7.17 -8.10
N GLU A 232 10.51 7.53 -9.29
CA GLU A 232 10.31 6.76 -10.52
C GLU A 232 10.98 5.38 -10.44
N GLU A 233 12.19 5.33 -9.87
CA GLU A 233 12.89 4.05 -9.64
C GLU A 233 12.15 3.21 -8.60
N GLY A 234 11.63 3.84 -7.54
CA GLY A 234 10.82 3.17 -6.51
C GLY A 234 9.51 2.60 -7.07
N ALA A 235 8.89 3.28 -8.03
CA ALA A 235 7.62 2.86 -8.64
C ALA A 235 7.76 1.67 -9.61
N LYS A 236 8.96 1.35 -10.08
CA LYS A 236 9.16 0.30 -11.10
C LYS A 236 8.55 -1.04 -10.71
N SER A 237 8.73 -1.46 -9.46
CA SER A 237 8.21 -2.75 -9.00
C SER A 237 6.69 -2.77 -8.85
N GLU A 238 6.06 -1.65 -8.49
CA GLU A 238 4.60 -1.53 -8.48
C GLU A 238 4.04 -1.61 -9.91
N VAL A 239 4.61 -0.86 -10.84
CA VAL A 239 4.22 -0.85 -12.26
C VAL A 239 4.44 -2.24 -12.86
N PHE A 240 5.56 -2.88 -12.59
CA PHE A 240 5.87 -4.25 -13.02
C PHE A 240 4.81 -5.24 -12.55
N LEU A 241 4.47 -5.23 -11.26
CA LEU A 241 3.46 -6.14 -10.72
C LEU A 241 2.05 -5.81 -11.23
N ALA A 242 1.77 -4.55 -11.52
CA ALA A 242 0.49 -4.11 -12.07
C ALA A 242 0.26 -4.57 -13.52
N THR A 243 1.29 -4.53 -14.37
CA THR A 243 1.10 -4.62 -15.82
C THR A 243 1.92 -5.69 -16.54
N SER A 244 3.01 -6.19 -15.95
CA SER A 244 3.89 -7.14 -16.64
C SER A 244 3.18 -8.50 -16.90
N PRO A 245 3.28 -9.02 -18.14
CA PRO A 245 2.80 -10.37 -18.45
C PRO A 245 3.58 -11.47 -17.72
N SER A 246 4.82 -11.22 -17.32
CA SER A 246 5.67 -12.24 -16.67
C SER A 246 5.20 -12.65 -15.27
N VAL A 247 4.32 -11.87 -14.67
CA VAL A 247 3.71 -12.16 -13.36
C VAL A 247 2.20 -12.47 -13.46
N GLU A 248 1.73 -12.81 -14.67
CA GLU A 248 0.34 -13.23 -14.86
C GLU A 248 0.07 -14.51 -14.07
N GLY A 249 -1.01 -14.51 -13.27
CA GLY A 249 -1.39 -15.64 -12.42
C GLY A 249 -0.45 -15.88 -11.21
N VAL A 250 0.65 -15.11 -11.07
CA VAL A 250 1.53 -15.22 -9.90
C VAL A 250 0.88 -14.53 -8.70
N SER A 251 0.80 -15.24 -7.56
CA SER A 251 0.18 -14.72 -6.34
C SER A 251 0.95 -15.14 -5.09
N GLY A 252 0.90 -14.30 -4.04
CA GLY A 252 1.51 -14.55 -2.73
C GLY A 252 3.02 -14.30 -2.68
N LYS A 253 3.60 -13.67 -3.71
CA LYS A 253 5.04 -13.46 -3.82
C LYS A 253 5.45 -12.06 -3.32
N TYR A 254 6.69 -11.99 -2.82
CA TYR A 254 7.35 -10.76 -2.43
C TYR A 254 8.45 -10.41 -3.44
N TYR A 255 8.48 -9.15 -3.87
CA TYR A 255 9.39 -8.67 -4.90
C TYR A 255 10.26 -7.51 -4.39
N SER A 256 11.50 -7.50 -4.85
CA SER A 256 12.41 -6.38 -4.63
C SER A 256 12.10 -5.21 -5.58
N ASN A 257 12.68 -4.04 -5.30
CA ASN A 257 12.64 -2.88 -6.20
C ASN A 257 13.29 -3.13 -7.57
N LYS A 258 13.98 -4.26 -7.76
CA LYS A 258 14.55 -4.69 -9.04
C LYS A 258 13.58 -5.55 -9.86
N CYS A 259 12.33 -5.68 -9.42
CA CYS A 259 11.31 -6.55 -10.05
C CYS A 259 11.68 -8.05 -10.02
N GLU A 260 12.45 -8.47 -9.04
CA GLU A 260 12.87 -9.85 -8.83
C GLU A 260 12.15 -10.43 -7.60
N GLU A 261 11.71 -11.69 -7.68
CA GLU A 261 11.17 -12.38 -6.50
C GLU A 261 12.24 -12.44 -5.41
N ASP A 262 11.89 -12.05 -4.19
CA ASP A 262 12.78 -11.98 -3.04
C ASP A 262 12.16 -12.72 -1.83
N LYS A 263 12.98 -12.95 -0.82
CA LYS A 263 12.55 -13.63 0.40
C LYS A 263 12.37 -12.62 1.53
N PRO A 264 11.15 -12.48 2.05
CA PRO A 264 10.93 -11.62 3.21
C PRO A 264 11.59 -12.23 4.46
N ASN A 265 11.81 -11.39 5.47
CA ASN A 265 12.35 -11.84 6.75
C ASN A 265 11.44 -12.91 7.39
N GLN A 266 11.98 -14.10 7.60
CA GLN A 266 11.26 -15.26 8.16
C GLN A 266 11.44 -15.42 9.68
N LYS A 267 12.20 -14.54 10.34
CA LYS A 267 12.57 -14.70 11.76
C LYS A 267 11.39 -14.93 12.70
N TYR A 268 10.27 -14.27 12.42
CA TYR A 268 9.06 -14.34 13.26
C TYR A 268 7.87 -14.95 12.53
N TYR A 269 8.09 -15.42 11.31
CA TYR A 269 7.02 -16.03 10.53
C TYR A 269 6.62 -17.38 11.12
N SER A 270 5.32 -17.59 11.24
CA SER A 270 4.67 -18.88 11.39
C SER A 270 3.22 -18.75 10.87
N ALA A 271 2.65 -19.85 10.41
CA ALA A 271 1.24 -19.87 9.99
C ALA A 271 0.29 -19.42 11.12
N GLU A 272 0.65 -19.71 12.37
CA GLU A 272 -0.10 -19.25 13.54
C GLU A 272 -0.02 -17.72 13.71
N ASN A 273 1.17 -17.12 13.61
CA ASN A 273 1.33 -15.67 13.73
C ASN A 273 0.63 -14.92 12.60
N GLU A 274 0.75 -15.44 11.39
CA GLU A 274 0.07 -14.87 10.23
C GLU A 274 -1.46 -14.94 10.39
N LYS A 275 -2.00 -16.09 10.87
CA LYS A 275 -3.42 -16.23 11.16
C LYS A 275 -3.88 -15.29 12.26
N LYS A 276 -3.12 -15.11 13.34
CA LYS A 276 -3.43 -14.14 14.40
C LYS A 276 -3.54 -12.71 13.87
N LEU A 277 -2.65 -12.34 12.93
CA LEU A 277 -2.72 -11.04 12.26
C LEU A 277 -4.01 -10.92 11.44
N TRP A 278 -4.31 -11.91 10.63
CA TRP A 278 -5.52 -11.96 9.83
C TRP A 278 -6.79 -11.84 10.68
N ASP A 279 -6.88 -12.65 11.74
CA ASP A 279 -8.03 -12.64 12.65
C ASP A 279 -8.19 -11.26 13.32
N TYR A 280 -7.07 -10.59 13.63
CA TYR A 280 -7.12 -9.23 14.18
C TYR A 280 -7.61 -8.23 13.12
N CYS A 281 -7.12 -8.28 11.90
CA CYS A 281 -7.59 -7.44 10.79
C CYS A 281 -9.09 -7.63 10.55
N MET A 282 -9.56 -8.88 10.46
CA MET A 282 -10.98 -9.19 10.34
C MET A 282 -11.79 -8.57 11.48
N LYS A 283 -11.34 -8.77 12.74
CA LYS A 283 -12.03 -8.26 13.93
C LYS A 283 -12.19 -6.74 13.92
N VAL A 284 -11.13 -5.99 13.58
CA VAL A 284 -11.19 -4.51 13.65
C VAL A 284 -11.92 -3.90 12.45
N CYS A 285 -11.94 -4.62 11.32
CA CYS A 285 -12.61 -4.18 10.11
C CYS A 285 -14.07 -4.65 9.99
N ASP A 286 -14.48 -5.69 10.75
CA ASP A 286 -15.82 -6.31 10.69
C ASP A 286 -16.99 -5.32 10.62
N PRO A 287 -17.04 -4.24 11.42
CA PRO A 287 -18.15 -3.27 11.38
C PRO A 287 -18.27 -2.51 10.04
N PHE A 288 -17.29 -2.63 9.16
CA PHE A 288 -17.18 -1.88 7.90
C PHE A 288 -17.15 -2.77 6.65
N LEU A 289 -17.16 -4.10 6.84
CA LEU A 289 -17.19 -5.09 5.76
C LEU A 289 -18.59 -5.28 5.14
#